data_41ef4b39294f8c7bd1a4fae7077fd237
#
_entry.id   41ef4b39294f8c7bd1a4fae7077fd237
#
_cell.length_a   1.000
_cell.length_b   1.000
_cell.length_c   1.000
_cell.angle_alpha   90.00
_cell.angle_beta   90.00
_cell.angle_gamma   90.00
#
_symmetry.space_group_name_H-M   'P 1'
#
loop_
_entity.id
_entity.type
_entity.pdbx_description
1 polymer ?
#
loop_
_entity_poly.entity_id
_entity_poly.type
_entity_poly.pdbx_seq_one_letter_code
_entity_poly.pdbx_strand_id
1 'polypeptide(L)'
;FIAYKLAAALLGHHDPYLYSLAAITTISDMMPLRDENRSVVKRSLAFMAEKHYPQLDLLLGNQRYSTTAIGFTIAPKINAFGRLPEIVNPNNLVKFFQKDCPMRFMEAVSENAKKINTKRQSLTNAQYEEAMQEEHEHCLYYASENVHEGIIGLIAGKYTRTYEQPALVMHYDEESQTYKGSARGVNGFNIYKFFDAHKDLLIQFGGHAMAGGFSVAQSHFEDLHQALLKDINGRDFNAEKVVIPVSFEELTIDNVSSLEALEPYGQTNEQPLFILKDVTFDGLRQLSEGKHLRFDKTLE
;
A
#
# COMPACT_ATOMS: atom_id res chain seq x y z
N PHE A 1 -1.88 -17.23 1.26
CA PHE A 1 -3.02 -18.11 1.56
C PHE A 1 -2.74 -19.60 1.33
N ILE A 2 -1.93 -19.96 0.31
CA ILE A 2 -1.53 -21.36 0.04
C ILE A 2 -0.86 -22.01 1.25
N ALA A 3 0.06 -21.31 1.92
CA ALA A 3 0.72 -21.80 3.13
C ALA A 3 -0.29 -22.15 4.26
N TYR A 4 -1.34 -21.34 4.40
CA TYR A 4 -2.42 -21.64 5.35
C TYR A 4 -3.17 -22.93 4.97
N LYS A 5 -3.51 -23.12 3.68
CA LYS A 5 -4.17 -24.36 3.23
C LYS A 5 -3.34 -25.59 3.51
N LEU A 6 -2.02 -25.50 3.28
CA LEU A 6 -1.08 -26.58 3.63
C LEU A 6 -1.06 -26.83 5.13
N ALA A 7 -0.98 -25.79 5.95
CA ALA A 7 -1.01 -25.91 7.41
C ALA A 7 -2.32 -26.56 7.90
N ALA A 8 -3.47 -26.13 7.38
CA ALA A 8 -4.76 -26.72 7.74
C ALA A 8 -4.86 -28.21 7.35
N ALA A 9 -4.31 -28.59 6.20
CA ALA A 9 -4.26 -30.00 5.77
C ALA A 9 -3.36 -30.85 6.68
N LEU A 10 -2.20 -30.32 7.10
CA LEU A 10 -1.28 -31.01 8.01
C LEU A 10 -1.84 -31.13 9.44
N LEU A 11 -2.55 -30.12 9.91
CA LEU A 11 -3.19 -30.10 11.23
C LEU A 11 -4.49 -30.93 11.28
N GLY A 12 -5.11 -31.20 10.14
CA GLY A 12 -6.41 -31.85 10.05
C GLY A 12 -7.59 -30.97 10.50
N HIS A 13 -7.36 -29.68 10.76
CA HIS A 13 -8.39 -28.72 11.15
C HIS A 13 -8.03 -27.28 10.76
N HIS A 14 -9.03 -26.42 10.75
CA HIS A 14 -8.83 -24.98 10.53
C HIS A 14 -8.46 -24.28 11.84
N ASP A 15 -7.28 -23.66 11.87
CA ASP A 15 -6.80 -22.87 12.99
C ASP A 15 -7.18 -21.39 12.79
N PRO A 16 -7.99 -20.76 13.67
CA PRO A 16 -8.45 -19.39 13.49
C PRO A 16 -7.31 -18.35 13.54
N TYR A 17 -6.23 -18.61 14.28
CA TYR A 17 -5.07 -17.71 14.33
C TYR A 17 -4.31 -17.70 13.00
N LEU A 18 -3.97 -18.88 12.47
CA LEU A 18 -3.32 -18.99 11.17
C LEU A 18 -4.20 -18.46 10.04
N TYR A 19 -5.51 -18.63 10.17
CA TYR A 19 -6.48 -18.06 9.22
C TYR A 19 -6.47 -16.52 9.25
N SER A 20 -6.32 -15.93 10.44
CA SER A 20 -6.19 -14.48 10.63
C SER A 20 -4.88 -13.94 10.03
N LEU A 21 -3.77 -14.68 10.17
CA LEU A 21 -2.49 -14.30 9.52
C LEU A 21 -2.61 -14.34 7.99
N ALA A 22 -3.34 -15.33 7.44
CA ALA A 22 -3.61 -15.40 6.01
C ALA A 22 -4.44 -14.22 5.50
N ALA A 23 -5.42 -13.75 6.29
CA ALA A 23 -6.21 -12.55 5.97
C ALA A 23 -5.34 -11.28 5.96
N ILE A 24 -4.43 -11.11 6.92
CA ILE A 24 -3.50 -9.98 6.96
C ILE A 24 -2.64 -9.96 5.68
N THR A 25 -2.14 -11.11 5.26
CA THR A 25 -1.35 -11.23 4.01
C THR A 25 -2.21 -10.89 2.78
N THR A 26 -3.45 -11.39 2.72
CA THR A 26 -4.40 -11.11 1.63
C THR A 26 -4.63 -9.60 1.47
N ILE A 27 -4.78 -8.87 2.58
CA ILE A 27 -4.97 -7.42 2.58
C ILE A 27 -3.65 -6.70 2.24
N SER A 28 -2.55 -7.11 2.86
CA SER A 28 -1.22 -6.50 2.65
C SER A 28 -0.75 -6.57 1.20
N ASP A 29 -1.04 -7.67 0.53
CA ASP A 29 -0.66 -7.91 -0.87
C ASP A 29 -1.71 -7.41 -1.86
N MET A 30 -2.72 -6.68 -1.36
CA MET A 30 -3.81 -6.11 -2.17
C MET A 30 -4.48 -7.15 -3.08
N MET A 31 -4.71 -8.36 -2.55
CA MET A 31 -5.38 -9.41 -3.30
C MET A 31 -6.86 -9.05 -3.52
N PRO A 32 -7.44 -9.40 -4.69
CA PRO A 32 -8.86 -9.16 -4.94
C PRO A 32 -9.76 -9.75 -3.85
N LEU A 33 -10.63 -8.94 -3.25
CA LEU A 33 -11.58 -9.38 -2.22
C LEU A 33 -12.83 -9.98 -2.84
N ARG A 34 -12.65 -11.07 -3.57
CA ARG A 34 -13.70 -11.91 -4.18
C ARG A 34 -13.62 -13.31 -3.63
N ASP A 35 -14.69 -14.04 -3.76
CA ASP A 35 -14.80 -15.48 -3.47
C ASP A 35 -14.15 -15.84 -2.13
N GLU A 36 -13.16 -16.72 -2.17
CA GLU A 36 -12.49 -17.23 -0.99
C GLU A 36 -11.71 -16.13 -0.23
N ASN A 37 -11.03 -15.21 -0.94
CA ASN A 37 -10.30 -14.11 -0.30
C ASN A 37 -11.22 -13.23 0.55
N ARG A 38 -12.40 -12.89 0.01
CA ARG A 38 -13.42 -12.13 0.75
C ARG A 38 -13.88 -12.89 2.00
N SER A 39 -14.15 -14.19 1.85
CA SER A 39 -14.60 -15.04 2.96
C SER A 39 -13.54 -15.15 4.05
N VAL A 40 -12.26 -15.30 3.67
CA VAL A 40 -11.12 -15.33 4.59
C VAL A 40 -11.04 -14.04 5.39
N VAL A 41 -11.05 -12.89 4.72
CA VAL A 41 -10.94 -11.59 5.37
C VAL A 41 -12.14 -11.35 6.29
N LYS A 42 -13.36 -11.55 5.82
CA LYS A 42 -14.59 -11.33 6.62
C LYS A 42 -14.61 -12.15 7.91
N ARG A 43 -14.31 -13.45 7.83
CA ARG A 43 -14.27 -14.33 9.01
C ARG A 43 -13.13 -14.01 9.94
N SER A 44 -11.95 -13.64 9.39
CA SER A 44 -10.78 -13.32 10.20
C SER A 44 -10.96 -12.04 11.00
N LEU A 45 -11.63 -11.03 10.45
CA LEU A 45 -11.95 -9.81 11.20
C LEU A 45 -12.79 -10.12 12.43
N ALA A 46 -13.78 -11.02 12.31
CA ALA A 46 -14.58 -11.49 13.44
C ALA A 46 -13.73 -12.28 14.46
N PHE A 47 -12.87 -13.20 13.99
CA PHE A 47 -11.98 -13.96 14.88
C PHE A 47 -11.01 -13.06 15.65
N MET A 48 -10.39 -12.09 14.98
CA MET A 48 -9.48 -11.15 15.62
C MET A 48 -10.17 -10.30 16.68
N ALA A 49 -11.40 -9.85 16.40
CA ALA A 49 -12.19 -9.06 17.35
C ALA A 49 -12.66 -9.87 18.57
N GLU A 50 -12.98 -11.17 18.37
CA GLU A 50 -13.46 -12.05 19.43
C GLU A 50 -12.34 -12.68 20.28
N LYS A 51 -11.25 -13.13 19.61
CA LYS A 51 -10.21 -13.97 20.25
C LYS A 51 -9.10 -13.17 20.91
N HIS A 52 -8.89 -11.91 20.50
CA HIS A 52 -7.83 -11.06 21.04
C HIS A 52 -6.44 -11.74 21.01
N TYR A 53 -5.90 -11.91 19.81
CA TYR A 53 -4.54 -12.44 19.64
C TYR A 53 -3.48 -11.41 20.07
N PRO A 54 -2.67 -11.64 21.11
CA PRO A 54 -1.76 -10.64 21.65
C PRO A 54 -0.82 -10.02 20.61
N GLN A 55 -0.32 -10.83 19.67
CA GLN A 55 0.55 -10.36 18.60
C GLN A 55 -0.15 -9.31 17.72
N LEU A 56 -1.41 -9.56 17.38
CA LEU A 56 -2.17 -8.68 16.50
C LEU A 56 -2.66 -7.45 17.24
N ASP A 57 -3.10 -7.60 18.48
CA ASP A 57 -3.54 -6.49 19.33
C ASP A 57 -2.39 -5.51 19.60
N LEU A 58 -1.17 -5.99 19.88
CA LEU A 58 0.01 -5.16 20.06
C LEU A 58 0.39 -4.38 18.80
N LEU A 59 0.25 -4.97 17.63
CA LEU A 59 0.50 -4.28 16.36
C LEU A 59 -0.61 -3.28 16.03
N LEU A 60 -1.86 -3.62 16.32
CA LEU A 60 -3.03 -2.78 16.05
C LEU A 60 -3.09 -1.54 16.96
N GLY A 61 -2.82 -1.73 18.25
CA GLY A 61 -3.01 -0.70 19.28
C GLY A 61 -4.49 -0.46 19.58
N ASN A 62 -4.88 0.78 19.81
CA ASN A 62 -6.22 1.16 20.27
C ASN A 62 -7.29 1.23 19.13
N GLN A 63 -7.01 0.65 17.98
CA GLN A 63 -7.96 0.67 16.85
C GLN A 63 -8.86 -0.56 16.86
N ARG A 64 -9.94 -0.52 16.06
CA ARG A 64 -10.77 -1.69 15.77
C ARG A 64 -10.22 -2.44 14.56
N TYR A 65 -10.36 -3.75 14.55
CA TYR A 65 -10.02 -4.57 13.39
C TYR A 65 -10.90 -4.21 12.19
N SER A 66 -10.27 -3.81 11.11
CA SER A 66 -10.87 -3.54 9.81
C SER A 66 -9.84 -3.76 8.72
N THR A 67 -10.25 -3.87 7.48
CA THR A 67 -9.30 -3.93 6.33
C THR A 67 -8.39 -2.72 6.29
N THR A 68 -8.94 -1.53 6.59
CA THR A 68 -8.19 -0.27 6.67
C THR A 68 -7.13 -0.33 7.78
N ALA A 69 -7.51 -0.74 9.00
CA ALA A 69 -6.57 -0.85 10.12
C ALA A 69 -5.47 -1.89 9.85
N ILE A 70 -5.80 -3.01 9.22
CA ILE A 70 -4.80 -4.01 8.82
C ILE A 70 -3.88 -3.42 7.75
N GLY A 71 -4.42 -2.82 6.67
CA GLY A 71 -3.64 -2.31 5.55
C GLY A 71 -2.77 -1.10 5.89
N PHE A 72 -3.21 -0.24 6.82
CA PHE A 72 -2.51 1.02 7.15
C PHE A 72 -1.82 1.02 8.52
N THR A 73 -2.09 0.05 9.39
CA THR A 73 -1.47 0.00 10.72
C THR A 73 -0.67 -1.28 10.94
N ILE A 74 -1.24 -2.47 10.73
CA ILE A 74 -0.57 -3.74 10.98
C ILE A 74 0.45 -4.05 9.86
N ALA A 75 0.01 -4.11 8.62
CA ALA A 75 0.85 -4.48 7.49
C ALA A 75 2.08 -3.56 7.29
N PRO A 76 1.98 -2.21 7.41
CA PRO A 76 3.15 -1.35 7.32
C PRO A 76 4.20 -1.60 8.41
N LYS A 77 3.79 -1.95 9.64
CA LYS A 77 4.70 -2.28 10.73
C LYS A 77 5.46 -3.58 10.46
N ILE A 78 4.77 -4.60 9.95
CA ILE A 78 5.38 -5.87 9.53
C ILE A 78 6.35 -5.64 8.36
N ASN A 79 5.89 -4.96 7.33
CA ASN A 79 6.66 -4.74 6.11
C ASN A 79 7.91 -3.85 6.34
N ALA A 80 7.90 -3.00 7.37
CA ALA A 80 9.06 -2.16 7.72
C ALA A 80 10.31 -2.97 8.08
N PHE A 81 10.16 -4.17 8.65
CA PHE A 81 11.28 -5.07 8.95
C PHE A 81 12.01 -5.55 7.70
N GLY A 82 11.27 -5.86 6.64
CA GLY A 82 11.87 -6.29 5.38
C GLY A 82 12.40 -5.14 4.52
N ARG A 83 11.95 -3.90 4.80
CA ARG A 83 12.40 -2.70 4.06
C ARG A 83 13.68 -2.10 4.61
N LEU A 84 13.93 -2.25 5.91
CA LEU A 84 15.10 -1.71 6.62
C LEU A 84 15.79 -2.84 7.41
N PRO A 85 16.25 -3.91 6.71
CA PRO A 85 16.80 -5.11 7.37
C PRO A 85 18.13 -4.84 8.08
N GLU A 86 18.84 -3.77 7.71
CA GLU A 86 20.07 -3.31 8.38
C GLU A 86 19.83 -2.76 9.78
N ILE A 87 18.59 -2.36 10.09
CA ILE A 87 18.23 -1.82 11.42
C ILE A 87 17.71 -2.91 12.34
N VAL A 88 17.03 -3.92 11.77
CA VAL A 88 16.38 -4.97 12.56
C VAL A 88 16.37 -6.30 11.81
N ASN A 89 16.60 -7.39 12.54
CA ASN A 89 16.52 -8.72 11.96
C ASN A 89 15.05 -9.11 11.67
N PRO A 90 14.67 -9.30 10.38
CA PRO A 90 13.30 -9.69 10.01
C PRO A 90 12.85 -11.03 10.62
N ASN A 91 13.78 -11.93 10.96
CA ASN A 91 13.46 -13.22 11.60
C ASN A 91 12.82 -13.08 12.98
N ASN A 92 12.96 -11.91 13.63
CA ASN A 92 12.25 -11.63 14.87
C ASN A 92 10.73 -11.69 14.70
N LEU A 93 10.20 -11.36 13.50
CA LEU A 93 8.78 -11.50 13.20
C LEU A 93 8.33 -12.96 13.14
N VAL A 94 9.16 -13.87 12.64
CA VAL A 94 8.82 -15.31 12.62
C VAL A 94 8.59 -15.80 14.05
N LYS A 95 9.50 -15.46 14.98
CA LYS A 95 9.35 -15.81 16.40
C LYS A 95 8.16 -15.07 17.04
N PHE A 96 7.94 -13.80 16.69
CA PHE A 96 6.82 -12.99 17.20
C PHE A 96 5.46 -13.63 16.90
N PHE A 97 5.29 -14.20 15.73
CA PHE A 97 4.03 -14.84 15.32
C PHE A 97 3.85 -16.28 15.79
N GLN A 98 4.82 -16.86 16.51
CA GLN A 98 4.65 -18.18 17.14
C GLN A 98 3.67 -18.10 18.32
N LYS A 99 2.83 -19.12 18.49
CA LYS A 99 1.80 -19.16 19.56
C LYS A 99 2.40 -19.16 20.97
N ASP A 100 3.57 -19.75 21.13
CA ASP A 100 4.31 -19.85 22.40
C ASP A 100 5.30 -18.70 22.61
N CYS A 101 5.20 -17.64 21.82
CA CYS A 101 6.05 -16.46 21.95
C CYS A 101 5.85 -15.78 23.33
N PRO A 102 6.94 -15.54 24.11
CA PRO A 102 6.81 -14.88 25.40
C PRO A 102 6.30 -13.45 25.27
N MET A 103 5.38 -13.01 26.14
CA MET A 103 4.77 -11.67 26.11
C MET A 103 5.83 -10.57 26.06
N ARG A 104 6.85 -10.61 26.91
CA ARG A 104 7.95 -9.63 26.92
C ARG A 104 8.65 -9.50 25.57
N PHE A 105 8.79 -10.59 24.83
CA PHE A 105 9.38 -10.55 23.49
C PHE A 105 8.41 -9.93 22.50
N MET A 106 7.11 -10.27 22.58
CA MET A 106 6.08 -9.66 21.73
C MET A 106 5.99 -8.15 21.92
N GLU A 107 6.01 -7.66 23.16
CA GLU A 107 6.03 -6.23 23.48
C GLU A 107 7.25 -5.53 22.89
N ALA A 108 8.44 -6.11 23.06
CA ALA A 108 9.68 -5.55 22.52
C ALA A 108 9.68 -5.49 20.98
N VAL A 109 9.21 -6.54 20.32
CA VAL A 109 9.12 -6.57 18.85
C VAL A 109 8.06 -5.58 18.34
N SER A 110 6.91 -5.48 19.01
CA SER A 110 5.86 -4.51 18.64
C SER A 110 6.34 -3.06 18.77
N GLU A 111 7.07 -2.74 19.84
CA GLU A 111 7.65 -1.40 20.02
C GLU A 111 8.70 -1.10 18.94
N ASN A 112 9.56 -2.06 18.62
CA ASN A 112 10.51 -1.95 17.52
C ASN A 112 9.78 -1.77 16.17
N ALA A 113 8.71 -2.53 15.91
CA ALA A 113 7.90 -2.40 14.71
C ALA A 113 7.36 -0.99 14.51
N LYS A 114 6.89 -0.36 15.59
CA LYS A 114 6.43 1.03 15.59
C LYS A 114 7.57 2.00 15.25
N LYS A 115 8.72 1.87 15.93
CA LYS A 115 9.90 2.74 15.72
C LYS A 115 10.43 2.64 14.29
N ILE A 116 10.58 1.43 13.77
CA ILE A 116 11.09 1.19 12.41
C ILE A 116 10.10 1.71 11.37
N ASN A 117 8.79 1.49 11.58
CA ASN A 117 7.79 2.02 10.67
C ASN A 117 7.78 3.56 10.65
N THR A 118 7.95 4.22 11.79
CA THR A 118 8.11 5.68 11.85
C THR A 118 9.35 6.14 11.10
N LYS A 119 10.49 5.46 11.30
CA LYS A 119 11.73 5.76 10.56
C LYS A 119 11.55 5.56 9.05
N ARG A 120 10.93 4.47 8.64
CA ARG A 120 10.59 4.22 7.23
C ARG A 120 9.73 5.35 6.65
N GLN A 121 8.70 5.81 7.38
CA GLN A 121 7.84 6.92 6.94
C GLN A 121 8.63 8.21 6.78
N SER A 122 9.45 8.58 7.78
CA SER A 122 10.28 9.78 7.72
C SER A 122 11.27 9.72 6.56
N LEU A 123 11.96 8.59 6.37
CA LEU A 123 12.88 8.38 5.27
C LEU A 123 12.17 8.47 3.91
N THR A 124 11.01 7.81 3.77
CA THR A 124 10.21 7.87 2.53
C THR A 124 9.78 9.30 2.21
N ASN A 125 9.35 10.07 3.21
CA ASN A 125 8.95 11.46 2.99
C ASN A 125 10.12 12.34 2.60
N ALA A 126 11.25 12.25 3.31
CA ALA A 126 12.44 13.05 3.00
C ALA A 126 12.96 12.78 1.58
N GLN A 127 13.08 11.50 1.20
CA GLN A 127 13.58 11.15 -0.13
C GLN A 127 12.52 11.38 -1.24
N TYR A 128 11.25 11.37 -0.92
CA TYR A 128 10.22 11.82 -1.85
C TYR A 128 10.31 13.33 -2.12
N GLU A 129 10.46 14.15 -1.07
CA GLU A 129 10.61 15.60 -1.23
C GLU A 129 11.89 15.94 -2.01
N GLU A 130 12.98 15.16 -1.81
CA GLU A 130 14.21 15.29 -2.59
C GLU A 130 13.95 15.00 -4.08
N ALA A 131 13.29 13.88 -4.40
CA ALA A 131 12.93 13.52 -5.76
C ALA A 131 12.03 14.57 -6.43
N MET A 132 11.19 15.26 -5.66
CA MET A 132 10.28 16.28 -6.19
C MET A 132 10.92 17.66 -6.40
N GLN A 133 12.21 17.83 -6.13
CA GLN A 133 12.96 19.06 -6.45
C GLN A 133 13.34 19.14 -7.93
N GLU A 134 13.34 18.02 -8.63
CA GLU A 134 13.57 17.96 -10.06
C GLU A 134 12.26 18.17 -10.83
N GLU A 135 12.35 18.71 -12.06
CA GLU A 135 11.19 18.80 -12.94
C GLU A 135 10.86 17.43 -13.54
N HIS A 136 9.59 17.04 -13.47
CA HIS A 136 9.10 15.76 -13.99
C HIS A 136 8.02 15.99 -15.04
N GLU A 137 8.35 15.73 -16.30
CA GLU A 137 7.38 15.77 -17.39
C GLU A 137 6.60 14.45 -17.50
N HIS A 138 5.31 14.46 -17.14
CA HIS A 138 4.36 13.35 -17.34
C HIS A 138 4.68 12.02 -16.63
N CYS A 139 5.82 11.89 -15.93
CA CYS A 139 6.19 10.72 -15.13
C CYS A 139 7.26 11.09 -14.12
N LEU A 140 7.41 10.27 -13.08
CA LEU A 140 8.59 10.31 -12.22
C LEU A 140 9.62 9.31 -12.76
N TYR A 141 10.75 9.83 -13.26
CA TYR A 141 11.92 9.04 -13.61
C TYR A 141 13.10 9.55 -12.78
N TYR A 142 13.34 8.92 -11.64
CA TYR A 142 14.27 9.44 -10.63
C TYR A 142 15.26 8.37 -10.19
N ALA A 143 16.54 8.74 -10.11
CA ALA A 143 17.61 7.87 -9.64
C ALA A 143 18.58 8.63 -8.74
N SER A 144 19.01 8.01 -7.65
CA SER A 144 20.04 8.55 -6.75
C SER A 144 20.76 7.41 -6.04
N GLU A 145 22.06 7.58 -5.78
CA GLU A 145 22.85 6.70 -4.91
C GLU A 145 22.42 6.79 -3.44
N ASN A 146 21.83 7.93 -3.05
CA ASN A 146 21.37 8.18 -1.69
C ASN A 146 19.98 7.63 -1.41
N VAL A 147 19.23 7.24 -2.46
CA VAL A 147 17.90 6.64 -2.29
C VAL A 147 18.03 5.22 -1.75
N HIS A 148 17.35 4.94 -0.64
CA HIS A 148 17.40 3.63 -0.02
C HIS A 148 16.56 2.60 -0.80
N GLU A 149 17.18 1.47 -1.20
CA GLU A 149 16.53 0.43 -2.03
C GLU A 149 15.18 -0.07 -1.45
N GLY A 150 15.08 -0.20 -0.13
CA GLY A 150 13.87 -0.69 0.55
C GLY A 150 12.64 0.20 0.43
N ILE A 151 12.81 1.47 -0.01
CA ILE A 151 11.69 2.42 -0.09
C ILE A 151 11.44 3.00 -1.48
N ILE A 152 12.25 2.69 -2.49
CA ILE A 152 12.05 3.17 -3.88
C ILE A 152 10.63 2.93 -4.37
N GLY A 153 10.07 1.75 -4.10
CA GLY A 153 8.70 1.42 -4.45
C GLY A 153 7.62 2.18 -3.67
N LEU A 154 7.95 2.74 -2.49
CA LEU A 154 7.04 3.59 -1.73
C LEU A 154 7.05 5.02 -2.29
N ILE A 155 8.19 5.52 -2.70
CA ILE A 155 8.35 6.81 -3.37
C ILE A 155 7.58 6.79 -4.69
N ALA A 156 7.83 5.79 -5.55
CA ALA A 156 7.11 5.61 -6.80
C ALA A 156 5.59 5.55 -6.58
N GLY A 157 5.13 4.76 -5.60
CA GLY A 157 3.70 4.64 -5.29
C GLY A 157 3.08 5.91 -4.68
N LYS A 158 3.85 6.74 -3.97
CA LYS A 158 3.38 8.04 -3.48
C LYS A 158 3.16 8.99 -4.65
N TYR A 159 4.12 9.08 -5.57
CA TYR A 159 4.00 9.89 -6.78
C TYR A 159 2.77 9.49 -7.61
N THR A 160 2.67 8.21 -7.95
CA THR A 160 1.57 7.69 -8.77
C THR A 160 0.19 7.97 -8.18
N ARG A 161 0.03 7.88 -6.85
CA ARG A 161 -1.24 8.25 -6.19
C ARG A 161 -1.55 9.74 -6.20
N THR A 162 -0.52 10.57 -6.19
CA THR A 162 -0.67 12.03 -6.14
C THR A 162 -0.94 12.63 -7.52
N TYR A 163 -0.25 12.14 -8.55
CA TYR A 163 -0.28 12.73 -9.88
C TYR A 163 -1.01 11.88 -10.92
N GLU A 164 -1.43 10.67 -10.56
CA GLU A 164 -2.05 9.69 -11.48
C GLU A 164 -1.19 9.43 -12.74
N GLN A 165 0.14 9.44 -12.57
CA GLN A 165 1.14 9.25 -13.62
C GLN A 165 2.09 8.10 -13.27
N PRO A 166 2.70 7.43 -14.27
CA PRO A 166 3.69 6.37 -14.04
C PRO A 166 4.92 6.87 -13.29
N ALA A 167 5.54 5.98 -12.52
CA ALA A 167 6.76 6.31 -11.79
C ALA A 167 7.77 5.16 -11.83
N LEU A 168 9.03 5.50 -12.15
CA LEU A 168 10.21 4.65 -12.04
C LEU A 168 11.18 5.32 -11.08
N VAL A 169 11.44 4.70 -9.93
CA VAL A 169 12.39 5.21 -8.92
C VAL A 169 13.48 4.17 -8.72
N MET A 170 14.74 4.63 -8.76
CA MET A 170 15.92 3.78 -8.81
C MET A 170 16.97 4.18 -7.78
N HIS A 171 17.61 3.17 -7.21
CA HIS A 171 18.88 3.32 -6.51
C HIS A 171 20.02 3.07 -7.49
N TYR A 172 20.99 3.96 -7.52
CA TYR A 172 22.21 3.81 -8.31
C TYR A 172 23.29 3.12 -7.48
N ASP A 173 23.83 2.04 -8.00
CA ASP A 173 24.95 1.31 -7.43
C ASP A 173 26.21 1.64 -8.26
N GLU A 174 27.08 2.46 -7.67
CA GLU A 174 28.30 2.95 -8.33
C GLU A 174 29.28 1.79 -8.63
N GLU A 175 29.37 0.78 -7.76
CA GLU A 175 30.30 -0.33 -7.93
C GLU A 175 29.95 -1.18 -9.16
N SER A 176 28.69 -1.50 -9.33
CA SER A 176 28.19 -2.27 -10.48
C SER A 176 27.83 -1.41 -11.70
N GLN A 177 27.79 -0.10 -11.56
CA GLN A 177 27.28 0.85 -12.57
C GLN A 177 25.88 0.47 -13.08
N THR A 178 25.01 0.10 -12.14
CA THR A 178 23.64 -0.31 -12.45
C THR A 178 22.63 0.44 -11.58
N TYR A 179 21.43 0.59 -12.12
CA TYR A 179 20.28 1.08 -11.39
C TYR A 179 19.36 -0.07 -11.03
N LYS A 180 18.99 -0.20 -9.76
CA LYS A 180 17.96 -1.09 -9.29
C LYS A 180 16.69 -0.30 -9.01
N GLY A 181 15.61 -0.60 -9.74
CA GLY A 181 14.42 0.21 -9.77
C GLY A 181 13.16 -0.50 -9.30
N SER A 182 12.22 0.32 -8.87
CA SER A 182 10.84 -0.06 -8.66
C SER A 182 9.92 0.85 -9.47
N ALA A 183 9.07 0.25 -10.29
CA ALA A 183 8.10 0.95 -11.11
C ALA A 183 6.68 0.81 -10.55
N ARG A 184 5.89 1.85 -10.77
CA ARG A 184 4.45 1.87 -10.51
C ARG A 184 3.72 2.34 -11.77
N GLY A 185 2.74 1.54 -12.17
CA GLY A 185 1.83 1.87 -13.25
C GLY A 185 0.61 2.63 -12.78
N VAL A 186 -0.13 3.10 -13.74
CA VAL A 186 -1.43 3.75 -13.57
C VAL A 186 -2.46 3.03 -14.41
N ASN A 187 -3.73 3.36 -14.22
CA ASN A 187 -4.76 2.86 -15.13
C ASN A 187 -4.44 3.29 -16.56
N GLY A 188 -4.46 2.34 -17.50
CA GLY A 188 -4.07 2.59 -18.90
C GLY A 188 -2.58 2.44 -19.21
N PHE A 189 -1.68 2.26 -18.21
CA PHE A 189 -0.26 2.01 -18.44
C PHE A 189 0.23 0.77 -17.68
N ASN A 190 0.50 -0.29 -18.42
CA ASN A 190 0.92 -1.59 -17.90
C ASN A 190 2.45 -1.68 -17.84
N ILE A 191 3.02 -1.64 -16.62
CA ILE A 191 4.47 -1.70 -16.38
C ILE A 191 5.10 -2.97 -16.95
N TYR A 192 4.47 -4.12 -16.76
CA TYR A 192 5.04 -5.38 -17.27
C TYR A 192 5.14 -5.36 -18.81
N LYS A 193 4.11 -4.89 -19.50
CA LYS A 193 4.13 -4.79 -20.98
C LYS A 193 5.16 -3.77 -21.46
N PHE A 194 5.34 -2.67 -20.72
CA PHE A 194 6.39 -1.69 -21.00
C PHE A 194 7.78 -2.33 -20.91
N PHE A 195 8.06 -3.04 -19.81
CA PHE A 195 9.35 -3.73 -19.65
C PHE A 195 9.56 -4.83 -20.69
N ASP A 196 8.55 -5.60 -21.00
CA ASP A 196 8.65 -6.66 -22.01
C ASP A 196 8.93 -6.11 -23.43
N ALA A 197 8.32 -4.97 -23.77
CA ALA A 197 8.58 -4.27 -25.04
C ALA A 197 9.98 -3.68 -25.14
N HIS A 198 10.61 -3.32 -24.01
CA HIS A 198 11.94 -2.71 -23.94
C HIS A 198 12.96 -3.59 -23.18
N LYS A 199 12.77 -4.90 -23.20
CA LYS A 199 13.62 -5.86 -22.48
C LYS A 199 15.09 -5.79 -22.82
N ASP A 200 15.41 -5.38 -24.03
CA ASP A 200 16.80 -5.27 -24.51
C ASP A 200 17.58 -4.12 -23.82
N LEU A 201 16.87 -3.16 -23.18
CA LEU A 201 17.46 -2.10 -22.36
C LEU A 201 17.65 -2.54 -20.90
N LEU A 202 17.05 -3.65 -20.48
CA LEU A 202 17.01 -4.07 -19.09
C LEU A 202 17.93 -5.27 -18.83
N ILE A 203 18.60 -5.27 -17.69
CA ILE A 203 19.39 -6.44 -17.22
C ILE A 203 18.41 -7.52 -16.75
N GLN A 204 17.40 -7.13 -15.97
CA GLN A 204 16.35 -7.99 -15.50
C GLN A 204 15.10 -7.18 -15.16
N PHE A 205 13.95 -7.80 -15.22
CA PHE A 205 12.70 -7.22 -14.77
C PHE A 205 11.69 -8.29 -14.35
N GLY A 206 10.69 -7.86 -13.59
CA GLY A 206 9.57 -8.71 -13.18
C GLY A 206 8.47 -7.91 -12.52
N GLY A 207 7.28 -8.48 -12.45
CA GLY A 207 6.15 -7.81 -11.81
C GLY A 207 4.83 -8.06 -12.54
N HIS A 208 3.92 -7.11 -12.37
CA HIS A 208 2.56 -7.14 -12.92
C HIS A 208 2.21 -5.79 -13.56
N ALA A 209 0.99 -5.64 -14.03
CA ALA A 209 0.53 -4.43 -14.70
C ALA A 209 0.78 -3.14 -13.92
N MET A 210 0.53 -3.16 -12.60
CA MET A 210 0.55 -1.96 -11.76
C MET A 210 1.87 -1.76 -10.99
N ALA A 211 2.75 -2.76 -10.93
CA ALA A 211 3.99 -2.68 -10.19
C ALA A 211 5.03 -3.66 -10.74
N GLY A 212 6.29 -3.23 -10.82
CA GLY A 212 7.40 -4.06 -11.23
C GLY A 212 8.70 -3.64 -10.58
N GLY A 213 9.63 -4.60 -10.49
CA GLY A 213 11.04 -4.38 -10.18
C GLY A 213 11.87 -4.56 -11.44
N PHE A 214 12.96 -3.83 -11.56
CA PHE A 214 13.85 -3.91 -12.71
C PHE A 214 15.28 -3.51 -12.35
N SER A 215 16.21 -3.86 -13.23
CA SER A 215 17.56 -3.35 -13.20
C SER A 215 17.97 -2.94 -14.60
N VAL A 216 18.70 -1.81 -14.71
CA VAL A 216 19.17 -1.23 -15.96
C VAL A 216 20.63 -0.81 -15.82
N ALA A 217 21.45 -1.03 -16.86
CA ALA A 217 22.82 -0.54 -16.89
C ALA A 217 22.86 0.97 -17.06
N GLN A 218 23.88 1.63 -16.52
CA GLN A 218 24.06 3.08 -16.66
C GLN A 218 24.05 3.52 -18.13
N SER A 219 24.60 2.72 -19.03
CA SER A 219 24.60 3.00 -20.48
C SER A 219 23.22 3.06 -21.13
N HIS A 220 22.20 2.43 -20.54
CA HIS A 220 20.82 2.39 -21.06
C HIS A 220 19.83 3.22 -20.22
N PHE A 221 20.35 3.97 -19.23
CA PHE A 221 19.49 4.76 -18.35
C PHE A 221 18.66 5.78 -19.12
N GLU A 222 19.30 6.56 -19.98
CA GLU A 222 18.62 7.58 -20.78
C GLU A 222 17.72 6.96 -21.85
N ASP A 223 18.17 5.88 -22.50
CA ASP A 223 17.35 5.18 -23.52
C ASP A 223 16.04 4.66 -22.93
N LEU A 224 16.06 4.14 -21.68
CA LEU A 224 14.86 3.69 -20.99
C LEU A 224 13.93 4.87 -20.64
N HIS A 225 14.49 6.02 -20.25
CA HIS A 225 13.72 7.24 -20.01
C HIS A 225 13.00 7.70 -21.28
N GLN A 226 13.73 7.81 -22.40
CA GLN A 226 13.16 8.21 -23.68
C GLN A 226 12.08 7.23 -24.18
N ALA A 227 12.29 5.92 -23.96
CA ALA A 227 11.29 4.91 -24.25
C ALA A 227 10.01 5.12 -23.43
N LEU A 228 10.14 5.42 -22.12
CA LEU A 228 9.01 5.70 -21.24
C LEU A 228 8.25 6.94 -21.73
N LEU A 229 8.95 8.06 -21.97
CA LEU A 229 8.34 9.31 -22.44
C LEU A 229 7.58 9.10 -23.76
N LYS A 230 8.16 8.34 -24.68
CA LYS A 230 7.52 7.99 -25.96
C LYS A 230 6.24 7.19 -25.75
N ASP A 231 6.28 6.20 -24.86
CA ASP A 231 5.13 5.30 -24.62
C ASP A 231 3.98 6.01 -23.89
N ILE A 232 4.26 7.03 -23.08
CA ILE A 232 3.23 7.78 -22.35
C ILE A 232 2.77 9.04 -23.10
N ASN A 233 3.45 9.46 -24.14
CA ASN A 233 3.15 10.68 -24.87
C ASN A 233 1.70 10.69 -25.41
N GLY A 234 0.98 11.77 -25.09
CA GLY A 234 -0.41 11.97 -25.51
C GLY A 234 -1.44 11.07 -24.81
N ARG A 235 -1.03 10.30 -23.78
CA ARG A 235 -1.97 9.51 -22.97
C ARG A 235 -2.50 10.31 -21.80
N ASP A 236 -3.81 10.22 -21.60
CA ASP A 236 -4.47 10.67 -20.37
C ASP A 236 -4.71 9.44 -19.47
N PHE A 237 -4.21 9.50 -18.25
CA PHE A 237 -4.33 8.41 -17.27
C PHE A 237 -5.41 8.66 -16.21
N ASN A 238 -6.13 9.77 -16.33
CA ASN A 238 -7.22 10.10 -15.40
C ASN A 238 -8.29 9.00 -15.44
N ALA A 239 -8.41 8.27 -14.35
CA ALA A 239 -9.45 7.27 -14.23
C ALA A 239 -10.78 7.94 -13.89
N GLU A 240 -11.82 7.65 -14.69
CA GLU A 240 -13.18 8.01 -14.32
C GLU A 240 -13.56 7.33 -13.01
N LYS A 241 -13.95 8.13 -12.01
CA LYS A 241 -14.46 7.60 -10.74
C LYS A 241 -15.97 7.47 -10.84
N VAL A 242 -16.46 6.26 -10.60
CA VAL A 242 -17.90 6.03 -10.46
C VAL A 242 -18.34 6.58 -9.10
N VAL A 243 -19.26 7.52 -9.11
CA VAL A 243 -19.83 8.13 -7.91
C VAL A 243 -21.35 7.99 -7.91
N ILE A 244 -21.94 7.83 -6.74
CA ILE A 244 -23.38 7.70 -6.54
C ILE A 244 -23.92 9.07 -6.08
N PRO A 245 -24.78 9.72 -6.84
CA PRO A 245 -25.40 10.97 -6.39
C PRO A 245 -26.35 10.66 -5.22
N VAL A 246 -26.28 11.48 -4.17
CA VAL A 246 -27.15 11.40 -2.99
C VAL A 246 -27.65 12.77 -2.60
N SER A 247 -28.81 12.82 -1.96
CA SER A 247 -29.35 14.02 -1.32
C SER A 247 -28.97 14.07 0.17
N PHE A 248 -29.16 15.22 0.82
CA PHE A 248 -28.93 15.34 2.26
C PHE A 248 -29.88 14.48 3.09
N GLU A 249 -31.11 14.33 2.64
CA GLU A 249 -32.14 13.51 3.30
C GLU A 249 -31.80 12.02 3.31
N GLU A 250 -31.00 11.57 2.33
CA GLU A 250 -30.54 10.18 2.24
C GLU A 250 -29.33 9.91 3.13
N LEU A 251 -28.65 10.95 3.64
CA LEU A 251 -27.50 10.82 4.54
C LEU A 251 -27.94 10.54 5.99
N THR A 252 -28.69 9.48 6.18
CA THR A 252 -29.11 9.02 7.51
C THR A 252 -28.11 8.03 8.09
N ILE A 253 -28.10 7.89 9.44
CA ILE A 253 -27.28 6.89 10.13
C ILE A 253 -27.64 5.49 9.65
N ASP A 254 -28.90 5.20 9.44
CA ASP A 254 -29.38 3.90 8.99
C ASP A 254 -28.87 3.55 7.58
N ASN A 255 -28.92 4.50 6.66
CA ASN A 255 -28.39 4.32 5.30
C ASN A 255 -26.87 4.11 5.32
N VAL A 256 -26.13 4.89 6.12
CA VAL A 256 -24.67 4.72 6.24
C VAL A 256 -24.34 3.38 6.89
N SER A 257 -25.07 2.98 7.94
CA SER A 257 -24.86 1.69 8.60
C SER A 257 -25.17 0.51 7.69
N SER A 258 -26.12 0.66 6.75
CA SER A 258 -26.43 -0.39 5.78
C SER A 258 -25.25 -0.76 4.87
N LEU A 259 -24.29 0.18 4.68
CA LEU A 259 -23.08 -0.05 3.89
C LEU A 259 -22.14 -1.08 4.54
N GLU A 260 -22.28 -1.34 5.85
CA GLU A 260 -21.52 -2.40 6.55
C GLU A 260 -21.80 -3.79 5.95
N ALA A 261 -22.96 -3.99 5.33
CA ALA A 261 -23.27 -5.25 4.63
C ALA A 261 -22.34 -5.51 3.42
N LEU A 262 -21.76 -4.46 2.85
CA LEU A 262 -20.82 -4.54 1.73
C LEU A 262 -19.39 -4.84 2.18
N GLU A 263 -19.07 -4.74 3.47
CA GLU A 263 -17.74 -5.04 4.00
C GLU A 263 -17.37 -6.53 3.86
N PRO A 264 -16.08 -6.86 3.82
CA PRO A 264 -14.91 -6.01 3.91
C PRO A 264 -14.60 -5.30 2.58
N TYR A 265 -14.26 -4.00 2.67
CA TYR A 265 -13.79 -3.22 1.53
C TYR A 265 -12.31 -3.46 1.25
N GLY A 266 -11.92 -3.33 -0.02
CA GLY A 266 -10.53 -3.46 -0.48
C GLY A 266 -10.47 -3.67 -1.99
N GLN A 267 -9.39 -4.26 -2.48
CA GLN A 267 -9.18 -4.46 -3.92
C GLN A 267 -10.35 -5.22 -4.55
N THR A 268 -10.95 -4.68 -5.61
CA THR A 268 -12.12 -5.18 -6.35
C THR A 268 -13.46 -5.20 -5.57
N ASN A 269 -13.48 -4.69 -4.36
CA ASN A 269 -14.67 -4.36 -3.59
C ASN A 269 -14.44 -3.02 -2.89
N GLU A 270 -14.31 -1.99 -3.67
CA GLU A 270 -13.98 -0.64 -3.20
C GLU A 270 -15.15 -0.04 -2.42
N GLN A 271 -14.83 0.85 -1.49
CA GLN A 271 -15.86 1.59 -0.78
C GLN A 271 -16.60 2.50 -1.76
N PRO A 272 -17.94 2.49 -1.78
CA PRO A 272 -18.70 3.36 -2.67
C PRO A 272 -18.42 4.83 -2.37
N LEU A 273 -18.27 5.61 -3.43
CA LEU A 273 -18.11 7.05 -3.36
C LEU A 273 -19.46 7.73 -3.63
N PHE A 274 -19.80 8.68 -2.78
CA PHE A 274 -21.02 9.44 -2.90
C PHE A 274 -20.72 10.89 -3.27
N ILE A 275 -21.58 11.52 -4.06
CA ILE A 275 -21.48 12.93 -4.42
C ILE A 275 -22.75 13.66 -4.03
N LEU A 276 -22.58 14.75 -3.28
CA LEU A 276 -23.59 15.75 -3.03
C LEU A 276 -23.37 16.90 -4.02
N LYS A 277 -24.39 17.27 -4.77
CA LYS A 277 -24.34 18.41 -5.70
C LYS A 277 -24.97 19.65 -5.06
N ASP A 278 -24.56 20.81 -5.56
CA ASP A 278 -25.13 22.12 -5.22
C ASP A 278 -25.15 22.42 -3.70
N VAL A 279 -24.09 22.01 -3.01
CA VAL A 279 -23.95 22.16 -1.55
C VAL A 279 -23.35 23.54 -1.23
N THR A 280 -24.07 24.31 -0.44
CA THR A 280 -23.55 25.55 0.17
C THR A 280 -23.06 25.24 1.57
N PHE A 281 -21.85 25.70 1.92
CA PHE A 281 -21.25 25.49 3.22
C PHE A 281 -21.33 26.76 4.06
N ASP A 282 -21.68 26.63 5.34
CA ASP A 282 -21.86 27.75 6.25
C ASP A 282 -20.56 28.25 6.90
N GLY A 283 -19.51 27.47 6.82
CA GLY A 283 -18.20 27.80 7.37
C GLY A 283 -17.07 27.02 6.74
N LEU A 284 -15.93 27.67 6.63
CA LEU A 284 -14.68 27.08 6.17
C LEU A 284 -13.61 27.32 7.24
N ARG A 285 -13.01 26.26 7.76
CA ARG A 285 -11.88 26.31 8.67
C ARG A 285 -10.67 25.55 8.11
N GLN A 286 -9.54 26.22 8.16
CA GLN A 286 -8.25 25.54 7.86
C GLN A 286 -7.77 24.77 9.06
N LEU A 287 -7.32 23.53 8.84
CA LEU A 287 -6.74 22.64 9.84
C LEU A 287 -5.31 22.25 9.39
N SER A 288 -4.46 21.89 10.37
CA SER A 288 -3.10 21.38 10.09
C SER A 288 -2.30 22.29 9.16
N GLU A 289 -2.21 23.58 9.51
CA GLU A 289 -1.44 24.59 8.75
C GLU A 289 -1.91 24.75 7.28
N GLY A 290 -3.21 24.61 7.05
CA GLY A 290 -3.81 24.73 5.71
C GLY A 290 -3.81 23.46 4.86
N LYS A 291 -3.28 22.34 5.39
CA LYS A 291 -3.26 21.05 4.67
C LYS A 291 -4.63 20.39 4.56
N HIS A 292 -5.56 20.76 5.46
CA HIS A 292 -6.93 20.25 5.46
C HIS A 292 -7.91 21.40 5.62
N LEU A 293 -9.07 21.22 5.00
CA LEU A 293 -10.21 22.14 5.13
C LEU A 293 -11.35 21.39 5.82
N ARG A 294 -11.96 22.05 6.82
CA ARG A 294 -13.21 21.61 7.43
C ARG A 294 -14.31 22.51 7.02
N PHE A 295 -15.38 21.92 6.53
CA PHE A 295 -16.64 22.58 6.21
C PHE A 295 -17.67 22.20 7.26
N ASP A 296 -18.44 23.16 7.69
CA ASP A 296 -19.62 22.94 8.53
C ASP A 296 -20.86 23.24 7.66
N LYS A 297 -21.87 22.36 7.72
CA LYS A 297 -23.18 22.53 7.10
C LYS A 297 -24.24 22.33 8.15
N THR A 298 -25.07 23.36 8.36
CA THR A 298 -26.26 23.26 9.19
C THR A 298 -27.40 22.74 8.33
N LEU A 299 -28.06 21.69 8.76
CA LEU A 299 -29.32 21.24 8.18
C LEU A 299 -30.44 22.05 8.85
N GLU A 300 -31.20 22.80 8.08
CA GLU A 300 -32.40 23.50 8.56
C GLU A 300 -33.57 22.53 8.70
#